data_23217274146a37e5bceb56c397aa35d4
#
_entry.id   23217274146a37e5bceb56c397aa35d4
#
_cell.length_a   1.000
_cell.length_b   1.000
_cell.length_c   1.000
_cell.angle_alpha   90.00
_cell.angle_beta   90.00
_cell.angle_gamma   90.00
#
_symmetry.space_group_name_H-M   'P 1'
#
loop_
_entity.id
_entity.type
_entity.pdbx_description
1 polymer ?
#
loop_
_entity_poly.entity_id
_entity_poly.type
_entity_poly.pdbx_seq_one_letter_code
_entity_poly.pdbx_strand_id
1 'polypeptide(L)'
;MSVKFREHPETDPLAKKWSLRVSAARRHWDSFHRRIRHNRQLVSGLDWNRDPGQTGFYLHRANLIHSTIMGILPNIYAKNPEISVKPLHASRDLKLLCKTIETVTNRYLDDAQLKMRAKATVRAALTCSFGVLKVMYQQRIETDPLIHARIADSQDNRMRVAGLAMELEDDGNQNDKGKKEEIRETMAALQERAEVGRTEGLVIDRVLTENLLVDPSIAEFWDYEQADWMVQIVPMKKAVAEGLYGYKLDKATIYKHRDMRSSSTGSGRLFSGGKQTNDDDSQICILEIWDKQSQRVYTMAEGCEFWLRDPYSPPKVGERWYPFFLLPFQTVDGHFVGPSIVDLTERLQDEHNSARDRYNEHRDLIKPGYIASAEL
;
A
#
# COMPACT_ATOMS: atom_id res chain seq x y z
N MET A 1 26.72 -13.56 7.67
CA MET A 1 27.06 -13.83 6.25
C MET A 1 27.08 -12.49 5.53
N SER A 2 28.22 -12.09 4.93
CA SER A 2 28.30 -10.87 4.13
C SER A 2 27.52 -11.09 2.83
N VAL A 3 26.45 -10.33 2.64
CA VAL A 3 25.69 -10.33 1.40
C VAL A 3 26.61 -9.80 0.30
N LYS A 4 26.95 -10.64 -0.67
CA LYS A 4 27.67 -10.17 -1.87
C LYS A 4 26.68 -9.41 -2.74
N PHE A 5 26.84 -8.10 -2.83
CA PHE A 5 26.08 -7.26 -3.73
C PHE A 5 26.54 -7.49 -5.17
N ARG A 6 25.57 -7.38 -6.11
CA ARG A 6 25.86 -7.37 -7.55
C ARG A 6 26.50 -6.04 -7.93
N GLU A 7 27.31 -6.05 -8.97
CA GLU A 7 27.78 -4.81 -9.58
C GLU A 7 26.59 -4.03 -10.13
N HIS A 8 26.67 -2.69 -10.07
CA HIS A 8 25.62 -1.84 -10.59
C HIS A 8 25.49 -2.08 -12.11
N PRO A 9 24.28 -2.35 -12.60
CA PRO A 9 24.07 -2.43 -14.04
C PRO A 9 24.35 -1.07 -14.68
N GLU A 10 24.68 -1.09 -15.97
CA GLU A 10 24.83 0.13 -16.74
C GLU A 10 23.55 0.96 -16.72
N THR A 11 23.71 2.28 -16.82
CA THR A 11 22.58 3.22 -16.89
C THR A 11 21.70 2.90 -18.09
N ASP A 12 20.45 2.56 -17.87
CA ASP A 12 19.48 2.29 -18.93
C ASP A 12 18.83 3.59 -19.39
N PRO A 13 18.91 3.92 -20.70
CA PRO A 13 18.25 5.13 -21.23
C PRO A 13 16.75 5.19 -20.94
N LEU A 14 16.07 4.03 -20.92
CA LEU A 14 14.64 3.95 -20.58
C LEU A 14 14.40 4.26 -19.09
N ALA A 15 15.23 3.75 -18.19
CA ALA A 15 15.15 4.07 -16.76
C ALA A 15 15.35 5.57 -16.50
N LYS A 16 16.31 6.18 -17.21
CA LYS A 16 16.50 7.64 -17.14
C LYS A 16 15.29 8.42 -17.64
N LYS A 17 14.69 8.00 -18.75
CA LYS A 17 13.45 8.62 -19.26
C LYS A 17 12.32 8.54 -18.23
N TRP A 18 12.16 7.41 -17.56
CA TRP A 18 11.14 7.22 -16.52
C TRP A 18 11.44 8.06 -15.27
N SER A 19 12.68 8.16 -14.86
CA SER A 19 13.09 9.04 -13.74
C SER A 19 12.67 10.50 -14.00
N LEU A 20 12.87 11.00 -15.23
CA LEU A 20 12.44 12.34 -15.63
C LEU A 20 10.91 12.49 -15.63
N ARG A 21 10.18 11.49 -16.16
CA ARG A 21 8.70 11.49 -16.15
C ARG A 21 8.14 11.51 -14.74
N VAL A 22 8.65 10.66 -13.85
CA VAL A 22 8.22 10.62 -12.45
C VAL A 22 8.51 11.94 -11.74
N SER A 23 9.67 12.54 -11.98
CA SER A 23 10.03 13.85 -11.42
C SER A 23 9.11 14.97 -11.92
N ALA A 24 8.70 14.93 -13.18
CA ALA A 24 7.73 15.87 -13.74
C ALA A 24 6.34 15.68 -13.11
N ALA A 25 5.88 14.43 -13.00
CA ALA A 25 4.60 14.12 -12.36
C ALA A 25 4.59 14.54 -10.88
N ARG A 26 5.65 14.31 -10.14
CA ARG A 26 5.75 14.78 -8.75
C ARG A 26 5.61 16.29 -8.63
N ARG A 27 6.20 17.04 -9.54
CA ARG A 27 6.05 18.52 -9.57
C ARG A 27 4.62 18.93 -9.87
N HIS A 28 3.96 18.23 -10.80
CA HIS A 28 2.55 18.48 -11.11
C HIS A 28 1.65 18.24 -9.88
N TRP A 29 1.84 17.13 -9.19
CA TRP A 29 1.04 16.74 -8.04
C TRP A 29 1.46 17.39 -6.70
N ASP A 30 2.53 18.21 -6.66
CA ASP A 30 3.05 18.77 -5.40
C ASP A 30 2.06 19.67 -4.69
N SER A 31 1.27 20.47 -5.41
CA SER A 31 0.22 21.32 -4.82
C SER A 31 -0.86 20.48 -4.13
N PHE A 32 -1.28 19.39 -4.79
CA PHE A 32 -2.25 18.45 -4.24
C PHE A 32 -1.68 17.69 -3.02
N HIS A 33 -0.44 17.24 -3.09
CA HIS A 33 0.22 16.59 -1.95
C HIS A 33 0.39 17.52 -0.74
N ARG A 34 0.62 18.83 -0.97
CA ARG A 34 0.62 19.84 0.11
C ARG A 34 -0.75 19.96 0.74
N ARG A 35 -1.81 20.00 -0.07
CA ARG A 35 -3.19 20.04 0.41
C ARG A 35 -3.54 18.80 1.25
N ILE A 36 -3.18 17.61 0.80
CA ILE A 36 -3.37 16.36 1.56
C ILE A 36 -2.72 16.45 2.94
N ARG A 37 -1.49 16.95 3.01
CA ARG A 37 -0.77 17.08 4.29
C ARG A 37 -1.48 18.05 5.23
N HIS A 38 -1.89 19.19 4.70
CA HIS A 38 -2.64 20.20 5.45
C HIS A 38 -3.95 19.60 5.99
N ASN A 39 -4.72 18.91 5.15
CA ASN A 39 -5.97 18.30 5.54
C ASN A 39 -5.78 17.25 6.65
N ARG A 40 -4.73 16.44 6.57
CA ARG A 40 -4.40 15.48 7.64
C ARG A 40 -4.02 16.17 8.95
N GLN A 41 -3.31 17.29 8.89
CA GLN A 41 -2.97 18.08 10.07
C GLN A 41 -4.22 18.64 10.73
N LEU A 42 -5.15 19.19 9.94
CA LEU A 42 -6.45 19.66 10.45
C LEU A 42 -7.25 18.54 11.12
N VAL A 43 -7.39 17.39 10.45
CA VAL A 43 -8.12 16.23 11.02
C VAL A 43 -7.46 15.72 12.30
N SER A 44 -6.14 15.73 12.39
CA SER A 44 -5.40 15.31 13.58
C SER A 44 -5.37 16.36 14.71
N GLY A 45 -5.77 17.59 14.43
CA GLY A 45 -5.74 18.68 15.38
C GLY A 45 -4.35 19.26 15.66
N LEU A 46 -3.35 18.91 14.84
CA LEU A 46 -1.97 19.39 15.05
C LEU A 46 -1.71 20.80 14.53
N ASP A 47 -2.48 21.24 13.56
CA ASP A 47 -2.28 22.55 12.90
C ASP A 47 -2.80 23.74 13.72
N TRP A 48 -3.51 23.47 14.80
CA TRP A 48 -4.16 24.51 15.59
C TRP A 48 -3.29 25.16 16.66
N ASN A 49 -2.06 24.71 16.82
CA ASN A 49 -1.08 25.26 17.74
C ASN A 49 -0.11 26.24 17.05
N ARG A 50 -0.55 26.92 15.99
CA ARG A 50 0.34 27.72 15.14
C ARG A 50 0.94 28.97 15.78
N ASP A 51 0.37 29.52 16.83
CA ASP A 51 0.90 30.71 17.47
C ASP A 51 1.21 30.50 18.97
N PRO A 52 2.42 30.01 19.31
CA PRO A 52 2.87 30.03 20.70
C PRO A 52 3.15 31.46 21.24
N GLY A 53 3.06 32.50 20.38
CA GLY A 53 3.28 33.88 20.74
C GLY A 53 2.03 34.72 21.03
N GLN A 54 0.84 34.27 20.67
CA GLN A 54 -0.40 34.85 21.11
C GLN A 54 -0.73 34.30 22.50
N THR A 55 -0.33 35.05 23.52
CA THR A 55 -0.71 34.85 24.92
C THR A 55 -2.20 35.18 25.13
N GLY A 56 -3.08 34.49 24.40
CA GLY A 56 -4.52 34.47 24.62
C GLY A 56 -4.87 33.29 25.49
N PHE A 57 -5.49 33.51 26.62
CA PHE A 57 -5.75 32.58 27.71
C PHE A 57 -6.61 31.39 27.36
N TYR A 58 -7.21 31.27 26.15
CA TYR A 58 -8.16 30.22 25.80
C TYR A 58 -8.01 29.74 24.38
N LEU A 59 -7.22 28.72 24.17
CA LEU A 59 -7.16 27.94 22.95
C LEU A 59 -8.04 26.68 23.04
N HIS A 60 -9.33 26.87 23.27
CA HIS A 60 -10.30 25.79 23.17
C HIS A 60 -10.69 25.56 21.72
N ARG A 61 -10.03 24.63 21.07
CA ARG A 61 -10.34 24.29 19.68
C ARG A 61 -11.11 22.99 19.62
N ALA A 62 -12.37 23.05 19.22
CA ALA A 62 -13.17 21.86 18.96
C ALA A 62 -12.86 21.35 17.54
N ASN A 63 -12.45 20.08 17.40
CA ASN A 63 -12.23 19.48 16.09
C ASN A 63 -13.53 18.93 15.52
N LEU A 64 -14.36 19.81 14.93
CA LEU A 64 -15.60 19.42 14.30
C LEU A 64 -15.36 18.59 13.03
N ILE A 65 -14.31 18.90 12.27
CA ILE A 65 -13.92 18.15 11.08
C ILE A 65 -13.70 16.67 11.42
N HIS A 66 -12.91 16.40 12.47
CA HIS A 66 -12.67 15.04 12.93
C HIS A 66 -13.98 14.34 13.34
N SER A 67 -14.82 15.03 14.12
CA SER A 67 -16.10 14.50 14.59
C SER A 67 -17.04 14.19 13.42
N THR A 68 -17.08 15.04 12.41
CA THR A 68 -17.87 14.84 11.19
C THR A 68 -17.40 13.61 10.42
N ILE A 69 -16.09 13.46 10.19
CA ILE A 69 -15.54 12.29 9.50
C ILE A 69 -15.85 11.01 10.27
N MET A 70 -15.70 11.03 11.60
CA MET A 70 -15.98 9.86 12.44
C MET A 70 -17.47 9.51 12.50
N GLY A 71 -18.36 10.49 12.35
CA GLY A 71 -19.81 10.26 12.27
C GLY A 71 -20.27 9.71 10.91
N ILE A 72 -19.62 10.15 9.83
CA ILE A 72 -19.98 9.74 8.45
C ILE A 72 -19.41 8.34 8.12
N LEU A 73 -18.19 8.05 8.56
CA LEU A 73 -17.47 6.83 8.19
C LEU A 73 -18.25 5.52 8.50
N PRO A 74 -18.90 5.33 9.67
CA PRO A 74 -19.70 4.14 9.94
C PRO A 74 -20.91 4.01 9.04
N ASN A 75 -21.51 5.15 8.64
CA ASN A 75 -22.71 5.16 7.79
C ASN A 75 -22.40 4.77 6.34
N ILE A 76 -21.26 5.21 5.81
CA ILE A 76 -20.81 4.84 4.46
C ILE A 76 -20.41 3.37 4.41
N TYR A 77 -19.68 2.89 5.42
CA TYR A 77 -19.16 1.52 5.45
C TYR A 77 -19.65 0.75 6.68
N ALA A 78 -20.95 0.45 6.68
CA ALA A 78 -21.58 -0.28 7.78
C ALA A 78 -21.32 -1.79 7.72
N LYS A 79 -21.41 -2.40 6.53
CA LYS A 79 -21.26 -3.84 6.30
C LYS A 79 -20.26 -4.13 5.20
N ASN A 80 -19.64 -5.31 5.27
CA ASN A 80 -18.87 -5.82 4.14
C ASN A 80 -19.81 -6.10 2.97
N PRO A 81 -19.38 -5.80 1.73
CA PRO A 81 -20.07 -6.30 0.56
C PRO A 81 -19.98 -7.83 0.55
N GLU A 82 -21.11 -8.51 0.48
CA GLU A 82 -21.18 -9.93 0.28
C GLU A 82 -21.39 -10.19 -1.22
N ILE A 83 -20.57 -11.09 -1.77
CA ILE A 83 -20.69 -11.50 -3.16
C ILE A 83 -21.71 -12.62 -3.22
N SER A 84 -22.78 -12.44 -4.01
CA SER A 84 -23.76 -13.46 -4.31
C SER A 84 -23.63 -13.88 -5.77
N VAL A 85 -23.49 -15.18 -6.00
CA VAL A 85 -23.31 -15.76 -7.34
C VAL A 85 -24.58 -16.49 -7.73
N LYS A 86 -25.22 -16.01 -8.81
CA LYS A 86 -26.44 -16.62 -9.34
C LYS A 86 -26.16 -17.39 -10.62
N PRO A 87 -26.69 -18.61 -10.77
CA PRO A 87 -26.53 -19.37 -12.00
C PRO A 87 -27.36 -18.74 -13.14
N LEU A 88 -26.78 -18.69 -14.33
CA LEU A 88 -27.47 -18.18 -15.53
C LEU A 88 -28.60 -19.13 -15.98
N HIS A 89 -28.44 -20.44 -15.75
CA HIS A 89 -29.42 -21.47 -16.10
C HIS A 89 -29.79 -22.28 -14.85
N ALA A 90 -31.04 -22.77 -14.78
CA ALA A 90 -31.59 -23.49 -13.65
C ALA A 90 -31.14 -24.99 -13.60
N SER A 91 -29.84 -25.23 -13.61
CA SER A 91 -29.26 -26.55 -13.37
C SER A 91 -28.90 -26.76 -11.90
N ARG A 92 -29.07 -27.97 -11.39
CA ARG A 92 -28.72 -28.33 -10.01
C ARG A 92 -27.21 -28.22 -9.77
N ASP A 93 -26.41 -28.69 -10.71
CA ASP A 93 -24.95 -28.68 -10.62
C ASP A 93 -24.38 -27.29 -10.68
N LEU A 94 -24.95 -26.41 -11.54
CA LEU A 94 -24.58 -24.99 -11.60
C LEU A 94 -24.94 -24.25 -10.29
N LYS A 95 -26.07 -24.58 -9.66
CA LYS A 95 -26.44 -23.98 -8.36
C LYS A 95 -25.41 -24.36 -7.27
N LEU A 96 -24.97 -25.61 -7.24
CA LEU A 96 -23.97 -26.07 -6.29
C LEU A 96 -22.61 -25.38 -6.54
N LEU A 97 -22.20 -25.32 -7.80
CA LEU A 97 -20.97 -24.61 -8.20
C LEU A 97 -21.02 -23.13 -7.81
N CYS A 98 -22.10 -22.43 -8.11
CA CYS A 98 -22.28 -21.02 -7.74
C CYS A 98 -22.17 -20.82 -6.22
N LYS A 99 -22.79 -21.69 -5.43
CA LYS A 99 -22.70 -21.63 -3.97
C LYS A 99 -21.26 -21.86 -3.46
N THR A 100 -20.54 -22.77 -4.08
CA THR A 100 -19.13 -22.99 -3.76
C THR A 100 -18.29 -21.78 -4.09
N ILE A 101 -18.45 -21.19 -5.29
CA ILE A 101 -17.75 -19.98 -5.70
C ILE A 101 -18.06 -18.82 -4.74
N GLU A 102 -19.35 -18.62 -4.40
CA GLU A 102 -19.78 -17.60 -3.44
C GLU A 102 -19.06 -17.75 -2.09
N THR A 103 -19.06 -18.97 -1.53
CA THR A 103 -18.42 -19.24 -0.25
C THR A 103 -16.90 -19.02 -0.29
N VAL A 104 -16.24 -19.52 -1.34
CA VAL A 104 -14.79 -19.37 -1.52
C VAL A 104 -14.40 -17.93 -1.71
N THR A 105 -15.15 -17.18 -2.54
CA THR A 105 -14.84 -15.77 -2.81
C THR A 105 -15.03 -14.91 -1.56
N ASN A 106 -16.13 -15.10 -0.81
CA ASN A 106 -16.36 -14.36 0.43
C ASN A 106 -15.27 -14.66 1.47
N ARG A 107 -14.82 -15.92 1.55
CA ARG A 107 -13.70 -16.30 2.42
C ARG A 107 -12.39 -15.59 2.01
N TYR A 108 -12.07 -15.52 0.72
CA TYR A 108 -10.89 -14.77 0.25
C TYR A 108 -10.96 -13.29 0.59
N LEU A 109 -12.13 -12.67 0.54
CA LEU A 109 -12.31 -11.26 0.92
C LEU A 109 -12.10 -11.06 2.42
N ASP A 110 -12.54 -11.99 3.26
CA ASP A 110 -12.33 -11.95 4.70
C ASP A 110 -10.84 -12.18 5.05
N ASP A 111 -10.20 -13.17 4.45
CA ASP A 111 -8.77 -13.47 4.62
C ASP A 111 -7.90 -12.27 4.18
N ALA A 112 -8.27 -11.57 3.11
CA ALA A 112 -7.62 -10.35 2.65
C ALA A 112 -7.94 -9.11 3.52
N GLN A 113 -8.75 -9.25 4.58
CA GLN A 113 -9.14 -8.17 5.48
C GLN A 113 -9.78 -6.97 4.76
N LEU A 114 -10.61 -7.21 3.74
CA LEU A 114 -11.24 -6.17 2.93
C LEU A 114 -11.89 -5.08 3.79
N LYS A 115 -12.57 -5.45 4.88
CA LYS A 115 -13.25 -4.49 5.77
C LYS A 115 -12.34 -3.40 6.29
N MET A 116 -11.17 -3.79 6.81
CA MET A 116 -10.23 -2.84 7.37
C MET A 116 -9.63 -1.96 6.27
N ARG A 117 -9.26 -2.56 5.14
CA ARG A 117 -8.65 -1.86 4.02
C ARG A 117 -9.62 -0.89 3.36
N ALA A 118 -10.85 -1.32 3.10
CA ALA A 118 -11.89 -0.48 2.51
C ALA A 118 -12.29 0.69 3.45
N LYS A 119 -12.48 0.43 4.75
CA LYS A 119 -12.75 1.48 5.73
C LYS A 119 -11.63 2.54 5.78
N ALA A 120 -10.37 2.10 5.71
CA ALA A 120 -9.23 3.01 5.65
C ALA A 120 -9.19 3.79 4.32
N THR A 121 -9.62 3.18 3.21
CA THR A 121 -9.71 3.82 1.90
C THR A 121 -10.82 4.89 1.86
N VAL A 122 -12.00 4.58 2.44
CA VAL A 122 -13.09 5.57 2.58
C VAL A 122 -12.65 6.76 3.44
N ARG A 123 -11.95 6.51 4.56
CA ARG A 123 -11.38 7.59 5.37
C ARG A 123 -10.41 8.45 4.56
N ALA A 124 -9.58 7.83 3.71
CA ALA A 124 -8.67 8.57 2.84
C ALA A 124 -9.44 9.39 1.80
N ALA A 125 -10.52 8.87 1.21
CA ALA A 125 -11.37 9.62 0.29
C ALA A 125 -11.95 10.87 0.96
N LEU A 126 -12.47 10.74 2.17
CA LEU A 126 -13.02 11.87 2.94
C LEU A 126 -11.95 12.93 3.26
N THR A 127 -10.72 12.52 3.57
CA THR A 127 -9.66 13.44 4.01
C THR A 127 -8.83 13.99 2.85
N CYS A 128 -8.53 13.14 1.86
CA CYS A 128 -7.55 13.41 0.80
C CYS A 128 -8.17 13.54 -0.59
N SER A 129 -9.47 13.73 -0.70
CA SER A 129 -10.28 13.78 -1.93
C SER A 129 -10.55 12.43 -2.58
N PHE A 130 -9.60 11.52 -2.60
CA PHE A 130 -9.83 10.14 -3.05
C PHE A 130 -8.98 9.14 -2.26
N GLY A 131 -9.46 7.94 -2.14
CA GLY A 131 -8.75 6.80 -1.59
C GLY A 131 -8.32 5.83 -2.68
N VAL A 132 -7.27 5.05 -2.43
CA VAL A 132 -6.73 4.08 -3.37
C VAL A 132 -6.68 2.69 -2.74
N LEU A 133 -7.26 1.73 -3.44
CA LEU A 133 -7.18 0.31 -3.11
C LEU A 133 -6.43 -0.40 -4.22
N LYS A 134 -5.44 -1.22 -3.87
CA LYS A 134 -4.72 -2.08 -4.80
C LYS A 134 -5.20 -3.50 -4.60
N VAL A 135 -5.67 -4.14 -5.67
CA VAL A 135 -6.14 -5.52 -5.66
C VAL A 135 -5.26 -6.34 -6.57
N MET A 136 -4.60 -7.34 -6.03
CA MET A 136 -3.69 -8.20 -6.78
C MET A 136 -3.89 -9.65 -6.37
N TYR A 137 -3.62 -10.55 -7.31
CA TYR A 137 -3.44 -11.95 -7.01
C TYR A 137 -1.96 -12.21 -6.78
N GLN A 138 -1.61 -12.70 -5.61
CA GLN A 138 -0.23 -13.01 -5.26
C GLN A 138 -0.06 -14.52 -5.15
N GLN A 139 0.94 -15.02 -5.86
CA GLN A 139 1.44 -16.37 -5.70
C GLN A 139 2.76 -16.27 -4.95
N ARG A 140 2.78 -16.70 -3.70
CA ARG A 140 4.00 -16.73 -2.89
C ARG A 140 4.48 -18.16 -2.80
N ILE A 141 5.68 -18.39 -3.29
CA ILE A 141 6.38 -19.66 -3.11
C ILE A 141 7.17 -19.51 -1.82
N GLU A 142 6.68 -20.09 -0.73
CA GLU A 142 7.45 -20.17 0.52
C GLU A 142 8.31 -21.43 0.46
N THR A 143 9.61 -21.23 0.54
CA THR A 143 10.56 -22.30 0.85
C THR A 143 10.52 -22.55 2.35
N ASP A 144 9.77 -23.54 2.79
CA ASP A 144 9.77 -23.99 4.19
C ASP A 144 11.17 -24.59 4.49
N PRO A 145 11.84 -24.16 5.57
CA PRO A 145 13.11 -24.77 5.98
C PRO A 145 13.03 -26.29 6.19
N LEU A 146 11.88 -26.82 6.60
CA LEU A 146 11.61 -28.27 6.68
C LEU A 146 11.57 -28.92 5.29
N ILE A 147 11.15 -28.20 4.26
CA ILE A 147 11.16 -28.69 2.88
C ILE A 147 12.58 -28.74 2.34
N HIS A 148 13.44 -27.79 2.69
CA HIS A 148 14.87 -27.84 2.33
C HIS A 148 15.58 -29.05 2.93
N ALA A 149 15.30 -29.40 4.19
CA ALA A 149 15.81 -30.61 4.81
C ALA A 149 15.28 -31.88 4.09
N ARG A 150 13.98 -31.90 3.77
CA ARG A 150 13.37 -33.01 3.02
C ARG A 150 13.87 -33.12 1.58
N ILE A 151 14.19 -32.00 0.91
CA ILE A 151 14.80 -32.00 -0.42
C ILE A 151 16.23 -32.56 -0.34
N ALA A 152 17.01 -32.17 0.66
CA ALA A 152 18.34 -32.75 0.88
C ALA A 152 18.26 -34.28 1.15
N ASP A 153 17.37 -34.72 2.04
CA ASP A 153 17.10 -36.14 2.30
C ASP A 153 16.60 -36.85 1.06
N SER A 154 15.81 -36.21 0.20
CA SER A 154 15.33 -36.80 -1.04
C SER A 154 16.43 -36.90 -2.11
N GLN A 155 17.38 -35.94 -2.13
CA GLN A 155 18.55 -36.03 -3.02
C GLN A 155 19.51 -37.13 -2.59
N ASP A 156 19.73 -37.29 -1.29
CA ASP A 156 20.52 -38.41 -0.77
C ASP A 156 19.85 -39.76 -1.04
N ASN A 157 18.52 -39.84 -0.90
CA ASN A 157 17.77 -41.06 -1.26
C ASN A 157 17.78 -41.33 -2.77
N ARG A 158 17.78 -40.27 -3.61
CA ARG A 158 17.94 -40.41 -5.08
C ARG A 158 19.30 -40.93 -5.46
N MET A 159 20.36 -40.48 -4.80
CA MET A 159 21.72 -41.01 -5.04
C MET A 159 21.84 -42.49 -4.59
N ARG A 160 21.21 -42.84 -3.47
CA ARG A 160 21.14 -44.28 -3.02
C ARG A 160 20.37 -45.14 -3.98
N VAL A 161 19.22 -44.67 -4.47
CA VAL A 161 18.38 -45.38 -5.45
C VAL A 161 19.10 -45.52 -6.79
N ALA A 162 19.83 -44.45 -7.23
CA ALA A 162 20.62 -44.51 -8.45
C ALA A 162 21.82 -45.50 -8.32
N GLY A 163 22.45 -45.53 -7.13
CA GLY A 163 23.48 -46.53 -6.81
C GLY A 163 22.96 -47.96 -6.85
N LEU A 164 21.82 -48.20 -6.22
CA LEU A 164 21.15 -49.54 -6.25
C LEU A 164 20.68 -49.94 -7.66
N ALA A 165 20.25 -48.97 -8.48
CA ALA A 165 19.89 -49.23 -9.86
C ALA A 165 21.11 -49.60 -10.73
N MET A 166 22.27 -48.97 -10.50
CA MET A 166 23.52 -49.37 -11.13
C MET A 166 24.00 -50.74 -10.69
N GLU A 167 23.92 -51.06 -9.41
CA GLU A 167 24.25 -52.40 -8.89
C GLU A 167 23.35 -53.50 -9.50
N LEU A 168 22.07 -53.22 -9.73
CA LEU A 168 21.12 -54.12 -10.37
C LEU A 168 21.32 -54.29 -11.90
N GLU A 169 21.94 -53.29 -12.55
CA GLU A 169 22.32 -53.41 -13.97
C GLU A 169 23.61 -54.26 -14.14
N ASP A 170 24.55 -54.21 -13.19
CA ASP A 170 25.78 -54.94 -13.23
C ASP A 170 25.59 -56.44 -12.92
N ASP A 171 24.60 -56.81 -12.10
CA ASP A 171 24.35 -58.22 -11.71
C ASP A 171 23.63 -59.06 -12.78
N GLY A 172 23.29 -58.50 -13.93
CA GLY A 172 22.87 -59.27 -15.13
C GLY A 172 21.64 -60.19 -14.98
N ASN A 173 20.90 -60.15 -13.87
CA ASN A 173 19.86 -61.13 -13.56
C ASN A 173 18.47 -60.57 -13.92
N GLN A 174 17.83 -61.19 -14.91
CA GLN A 174 16.55 -60.80 -15.52
C GLN A 174 15.31 -60.89 -14.60
N ASN A 175 15.43 -61.31 -13.34
CA ASN A 175 14.29 -61.64 -12.50
C ASN A 175 13.76 -60.54 -11.58
N ASP A 176 14.26 -59.31 -11.68
CA ASP A 176 13.90 -58.24 -10.75
C ASP A 176 13.04 -57.11 -11.39
N LYS A 177 12.08 -57.47 -12.27
CA LYS A 177 11.12 -56.49 -12.80
C LYS A 177 10.29 -55.80 -11.69
N GLY A 178 9.97 -56.52 -10.60
CA GLY A 178 9.22 -55.98 -9.48
C GLY A 178 9.98 -54.90 -8.72
N LYS A 179 11.28 -55.10 -8.47
CA LYS A 179 12.13 -54.10 -7.79
C LYS A 179 12.36 -52.86 -8.63
N LYS A 180 12.50 -52.99 -9.97
CA LYS A 180 12.61 -51.85 -10.87
C LYS A 180 11.33 -50.99 -10.92
N GLU A 181 10.17 -51.59 -10.76
CA GLU A 181 8.88 -50.91 -10.70
C GLU A 181 8.67 -50.22 -9.38
N GLU A 182 9.02 -50.84 -8.25
CA GLU A 182 9.00 -50.28 -6.91
C GLU A 182 9.97 -49.05 -6.77
N ILE A 183 11.12 -49.13 -7.41
CA ILE A 183 12.08 -47.99 -7.48
C ILE A 183 11.53 -46.84 -8.32
N ARG A 184 10.82 -47.12 -9.44
CA ARG A 184 10.16 -46.10 -10.25
C ARG A 184 9.01 -45.45 -9.52
N GLU A 185 8.19 -46.20 -8.80
CA GLU A 185 7.09 -45.68 -7.99
C GLU A 185 7.61 -44.83 -6.82
N THR A 186 8.69 -45.26 -6.15
CA THR A 186 9.33 -44.43 -5.09
C THR A 186 9.96 -43.16 -5.65
N MET A 187 10.55 -43.18 -6.84
CA MET A 187 11.07 -42.00 -7.52
C MET A 187 9.94 -41.05 -7.92
N ALA A 188 8.83 -41.53 -8.42
CA ALA A 188 7.65 -40.72 -8.76
C ALA A 188 7.02 -40.13 -7.49
N ALA A 189 6.88 -40.89 -6.41
CA ALA A 189 6.37 -40.41 -5.13
C ALA A 189 7.30 -39.33 -4.48
N LEU A 190 8.61 -39.44 -4.71
CA LEU A 190 9.56 -38.43 -4.24
C LEU A 190 9.53 -37.13 -5.09
N GLN A 191 9.19 -37.25 -6.39
CA GLN A 191 8.98 -36.09 -7.25
C GLN A 191 7.68 -35.35 -6.91
N GLU A 192 6.61 -36.02 -6.61
CA GLU A 192 5.33 -35.43 -6.17
C GLU A 192 5.47 -34.70 -4.82
N ARG A 193 6.29 -35.21 -3.91
CA ARG A 193 6.53 -34.55 -2.59
C ARG A 193 7.45 -33.35 -2.64
N ALA A 194 8.08 -33.08 -3.76
CA ALA A 194 8.92 -31.89 -3.97
C ALA A 194 8.09 -30.64 -4.36
N GLU A 195 6.76 -30.74 -4.41
CA GLU A 195 5.92 -29.57 -4.62
C GLU A 195 5.95 -28.68 -3.38
N VAL A 196 6.58 -27.54 -3.58
CA VAL A 196 6.68 -26.43 -2.65
C VAL A 196 5.27 -25.95 -2.32
N GLY A 197 4.95 -25.82 -1.04
CA GLY A 197 3.68 -25.22 -0.62
C GLY A 197 3.53 -23.84 -1.24
N ARG A 198 2.65 -23.69 -2.21
CA ARG A 198 2.31 -22.43 -2.83
C ARG A 198 1.23 -21.78 -2.00
N THR A 199 1.52 -20.65 -1.39
CA THR A 199 0.48 -19.82 -0.79
C THR A 199 -0.02 -18.86 -1.87
N GLU A 200 -1.19 -19.18 -2.41
CA GLU A 200 -1.88 -18.35 -3.39
C GLU A 200 -3.00 -17.60 -2.70
N GLY A 201 -3.19 -16.33 -3.06
CA GLY A 201 -4.28 -15.58 -2.45
C GLY A 201 -4.51 -14.22 -3.07
N LEU A 202 -5.70 -13.71 -2.80
CA LEU A 202 -6.08 -12.34 -3.11
C LEU A 202 -5.43 -11.41 -2.08
N VAL A 203 -4.66 -10.46 -2.55
CA VAL A 203 -4.08 -9.41 -1.72
C VAL A 203 -4.78 -8.10 -2.01
N ILE A 204 -5.38 -7.52 -0.98
CA ILE A 204 -6.02 -6.22 -1.05
C ILE A 204 -5.24 -5.29 -0.13
N ASP A 205 -4.61 -4.28 -0.71
CA ASP A 205 -3.82 -3.30 0.03
C ASP A 205 -4.33 -1.89 -0.18
N ARG A 206 -4.27 -1.10 0.88
CA ARG A 206 -4.51 0.33 0.78
C ARG A 206 -3.20 1.02 0.38
N VAL A 207 -3.23 1.75 -0.72
CA VAL A 207 -2.15 2.65 -1.11
C VAL A 207 -2.46 4.06 -0.58
N LEU A 208 -1.45 4.73 -0.02
CA LEU A 208 -1.60 6.13 0.36
C LEU A 208 -1.82 6.97 -0.91
N THR A 209 -2.76 7.90 -0.87
CA THR A 209 -3.12 8.73 -2.04
C THR A 209 -1.92 9.46 -2.62
N GLU A 210 -1.02 9.94 -1.78
CA GLU A 210 0.23 10.60 -2.18
C GLU A 210 1.29 9.65 -2.76
N ASN A 211 1.13 8.35 -2.55
CA ASN A 211 2.05 7.33 -3.07
C ASN A 211 1.59 6.76 -4.42
N LEU A 212 0.50 7.24 -4.98
CA LEU A 212 0.08 6.93 -6.33
C LEU A 212 0.20 8.19 -7.20
N LEU A 213 1.02 8.12 -8.22
CA LEU A 213 1.14 9.13 -9.25
C LEU A 213 0.40 8.62 -10.50
N VAL A 214 -0.57 9.39 -10.94
CA VAL A 214 -1.31 9.16 -12.19
C VAL A 214 -0.74 10.09 -13.25
N ASP A 215 -0.80 9.67 -14.51
CA ASP A 215 -0.38 10.50 -15.64
C ASP A 215 -1.12 11.85 -15.63
N PRO A 216 -0.40 12.99 -15.61
CA PRO A 216 -1.00 14.32 -15.65
C PRO A 216 -1.85 14.63 -16.86
N SER A 217 -1.79 13.83 -17.93
CA SER A 217 -2.60 14.00 -19.13
C SER A 217 -4.09 13.74 -18.92
N ILE A 218 -4.45 13.01 -17.86
CA ILE A 218 -5.83 12.68 -17.55
C ILE A 218 -6.52 13.87 -16.86
N ALA A 219 -7.54 14.41 -17.49
CA ALA A 219 -8.28 15.55 -17.00
C ALA A 219 -9.41 15.12 -16.03
N GLU A 220 -10.11 14.02 -16.31
CA GLU A 220 -11.24 13.58 -15.52
C GLU A 220 -10.92 12.39 -14.62
N PHE A 221 -11.55 12.37 -13.44
CA PHE A 221 -11.28 11.34 -12.45
C PHE A 221 -11.63 9.93 -12.98
N TRP A 222 -12.76 9.77 -13.64
CA TRP A 222 -13.24 8.45 -14.06
C TRP A 222 -12.43 7.84 -15.22
N ASP A 223 -11.65 8.68 -15.92
CA ASP A 223 -10.79 8.25 -17.03
C ASP A 223 -9.42 7.74 -16.58
N TYR A 224 -9.19 7.57 -15.26
CA TYR A 224 -7.90 7.11 -14.75
C TYR A 224 -7.44 5.75 -15.35
N GLU A 225 -8.39 4.90 -15.75
CA GLU A 225 -8.05 3.62 -16.41
C GLU A 225 -7.48 3.82 -17.83
N GLN A 226 -7.72 4.98 -18.44
CA GLN A 226 -7.20 5.32 -19.75
C GLN A 226 -5.79 5.93 -19.68
N ALA A 227 -5.30 6.23 -18.48
CA ALA A 227 -3.95 6.74 -18.30
C ALA A 227 -2.92 5.87 -19.02
N ASP A 228 -1.93 6.49 -19.64
CA ASP A 228 -0.83 5.77 -20.29
C ASP A 228 0.05 5.04 -19.29
N TRP A 229 0.18 5.59 -18.08
CA TRP A 229 0.97 5.01 -17.02
C TRP A 229 0.50 5.46 -15.63
N MET A 230 0.80 4.61 -14.65
CA MET A 230 0.67 4.92 -13.22
C MET A 230 1.93 4.48 -12.48
N VAL A 231 2.31 5.22 -11.45
CA VAL A 231 3.46 4.88 -10.62
C VAL A 231 3.04 4.79 -9.16
N GLN A 232 3.30 3.64 -8.57
CA GLN A 232 3.18 3.48 -7.12
C GLN A 232 4.54 3.68 -6.47
N ILE A 233 4.58 4.51 -5.43
CA ILE A 233 5.74 4.71 -4.56
C ILE A 233 5.60 3.75 -3.39
N VAL A 234 6.53 2.81 -3.27
CA VAL A 234 6.56 1.85 -2.18
C VAL A 234 7.71 2.22 -1.24
N PRO A 235 7.41 2.74 -0.04
CA PRO A 235 8.45 2.98 0.95
C PRO A 235 8.97 1.65 1.49
N MET A 236 10.27 1.45 1.44
CA MET A 236 10.93 0.24 1.91
C MET A 236 12.21 0.59 2.67
N LYS A 237 12.53 -0.14 3.74
CA LYS A 237 13.81 0.03 4.45
C LYS A 237 14.97 -0.29 3.50
N LYS A 238 16.02 0.54 3.52
CA LYS A 238 17.19 0.41 2.62
C LYS A 238 17.80 -0.99 2.70
N ALA A 239 18.07 -1.48 3.91
CA ALA A 239 18.65 -2.80 4.12
C ALA A 239 17.79 -3.95 3.55
N VAL A 240 16.45 -3.83 3.65
CA VAL A 240 15.52 -4.83 3.10
C VAL A 240 15.51 -4.78 1.58
N ALA A 241 15.50 -3.58 0.99
CA ALA A 241 15.54 -3.40 -0.46
C ALA A 241 16.86 -3.91 -1.06
N GLU A 242 17.99 -3.58 -0.44
CA GLU A 242 19.31 -4.07 -0.85
C GLU A 242 19.43 -5.60 -0.75
N GLY A 243 18.86 -6.19 0.31
CA GLY A 243 18.80 -7.65 0.46
C GLY A 243 17.91 -8.33 -0.57
N LEU A 244 16.76 -7.71 -0.89
CA LEU A 244 15.79 -8.26 -1.84
C LEU A 244 16.27 -8.20 -3.28
N TYR A 245 16.85 -7.08 -3.69
CA TYR A 245 17.26 -6.84 -5.07
C TYR A 245 18.75 -7.16 -5.33
N GLY A 246 19.55 -7.22 -4.27
CA GLY A 246 20.98 -7.55 -4.37
C GLY A 246 21.88 -6.43 -4.88
N TYR A 247 21.40 -5.19 -4.90
CA TYR A 247 22.15 -4.00 -5.32
C TYR A 247 22.33 -3.04 -4.15
N LYS A 248 23.45 -2.30 -4.12
CA LYS A 248 23.62 -1.18 -3.21
C LYS A 248 22.80 0.03 -3.69
N LEU A 249 22.07 0.66 -2.80
CA LEU A 249 21.11 1.74 -3.11
C LEU A 249 21.51 3.06 -2.44
N ASP A 250 22.79 3.41 -2.44
CA ASP A 250 23.30 4.62 -1.78
C ASP A 250 22.79 5.92 -2.40
N LYS A 251 22.46 5.90 -3.70
CA LYS A 251 21.91 7.05 -4.44
C LYS A 251 20.37 7.15 -4.34
N ALA A 252 19.72 6.20 -3.71
CA ALA A 252 18.27 6.18 -3.64
C ALA A 252 17.74 7.33 -2.78
N THR A 253 16.65 7.95 -3.24
CA THR A 253 15.99 9.03 -2.50
C THR A 253 15.35 8.49 -1.24
N ILE A 254 15.65 9.11 -0.10
CA ILE A 254 15.06 8.77 1.19
C ILE A 254 13.57 9.15 1.17
N TYR A 255 12.72 8.19 1.52
CA TYR A 255 11.30 8.43 1.72
C TYR A 255 11.11 9.27 2.98
N LYS A 256 10.77 10.52 2.77
CA LYS A 256 10.36 11.40 3.86
C LYS A 256 8.86 11.22 4.01
N HIS A 257 8.43 10.52 5.05
CA HIS A 257 7.03 10.59 5.47
C HIS A 257 6.79 12.05 5.85
N ARG A 258 6.29 12.81 4.89
CA ARG A 258 6.26 14.30 4.91
C ARG A 258 5.24 14.85 5.91
N ASP A 259 4.69 14.03 6.79
CA ASP A 259 3.39 14.32 7.32
C ASP A 259 3.32 15.00 8.66
N MET A 260 4.29 15.01 9.48
CA MET A 260 4.00 15.50 10.84
C MET A 260 5.17 16.11 11.58
N ARG A 261 6.31 16.28 10.94
CA ARG A 261 7.53 16.62 11.68
C ARG A 261 8.25 17.90 11.30
N SER A 262 7.70 18.72 10.41
CA SER A 262 8.43 19.92 9.95
C SER A 262 8.04 21.22 10.65
N SER A 263 7.24 21.19 11.69
CA SER A 263 7.14 22.35 12.57
C SER A 263 8.17 22.21 13.68
N SER A 264 9.25 22.97 13.56
CA SER A 264 10.34 23.12 14.53
C SER A 264 9.89 23.76 15.86
N THR A 265 8.61 23.77 16.18
CA THR A 265 8.04 24.40 17.36
C THR A 265 7.44 23.34 18.29
N GLY A 266 8.15 23.08 19.30
CA GLY A 266 7.97 22.57 20.68
C GLY A 266 6.79 21.66 21.09
N SER A 267 5.69 21.50 20.37
CA SER A 267 4.50 20.78 20.83
C SER A 267 4.29 19.39 20.20
N GLY A 268 5.11 18.98 19.27
CA GLY A 268 4.99 17.70 18.55
C GLY A 268 5.51 16.47 19.31
N ARG A 269 5.73 16.54 20.63
CA ARG A 269 6.36 15.45 21.42
C ARG A 269 5.51 14.20 21.62
N LEU A 270 4.19 14.23 21.41
CA LEU A 270 3.33 13.09 21.65
C LEU A 270 3.52 11.93 20.63
N PHE A 271 4.07 12.21 19.45
CA PHE A 271 4.36 11.18 18.43
C PHE A 271 5.82 11.15 17.96
N SER A 272 6.69 11.94 18.58
CA SER A 272 8.10 12.06 18.21
C SER A 272 9.01 11.18 19.06
N GLY A 273 8.79 9.88 19.01
CA GLY A 273 9.72 8.88 19.57
C GLY A 273 10.82 8.43 18.61
N GLY A 274 11.29 9.28 17.69
CA GLY A 274 12.30 8.89 16.71
C GLY A 274 13.60 9.66 16.91
N LYS A 275 14.58 9.01 17.56
CA LYS A 275 16.01 9.30 17.40
C LYS A 275 16.37 9.36 15.92
N GLN A 276 17.36 10.16 15.53
CA GLN A 276 18.03 10.03 14.24
C GLN A 276 18.26 8.54 13.98
N THR A 277 17.54 8.01 13.00
CA THR A 277 17.70 6.63 12.58
C THR A 277 19.06 6.52 11.90
N ASN A 278 19.84 5.52 12.26
CA ASN A 278 21.04 5.14 11.55
C ASN A 278 20.71 5.00 10.05
N ASP A 279 21.67 5.24 9.18
CA ASP A 279 21.48 5.25 7.72
C ASP A 279 20.84 3.94 7.19
N ASP A 280 21.07 2.83 7.89
CA ASP A 280 20.49 1.51 7.59
C ASP A 280 18.99 1.39 7.89
N ASP A 281 18.42 2.22 8.75
CA ASP A 281 16.98 2.20 9.09
C ASP A 281 16.17 3.21 8.27
N SER A 282 16.84 3.93 7.37
CA SER A 282 16.20 4.88 6.47
C SER A 282 15.31 4.17 5.45
N GLN A 283 14.09 4.69 5.25
CA GLN A 283 13.21 4.21 4.18
C GLN A 283 13.56 4.90 2.87
N ILE A 284 13.64 4.13 1.80
CA ILE A 284 13.86 4.62 0.43
C ILE A 284 12.59 4.48 -0.40
N CYS A 285 12.50 5.27 -1.46
CA CYS A 285 11.39 5.22 -2.42
C CYS A 285 11.67 4.19 -3.49
N ILE A 286 10.92 3.10 -3.50
CA ILE A 286 10.88 2.16 -4.63
C ILE A 286 9.69 2.55 -5.52
N LEU A 287 9.94 2.70 -6.81
CA LEU A 287 8.95 3.05 -7.81
C LEU A 287 8.51 1.78 -8.54
N GLU A 288 7.25 1.49 -8.51
CA GLU A 288 6.60 0.45 -9.31
C GLU A 288 5.80 1.13 -10.41
N ILE A 289 6.34 1.08 -11.64
CA ILE A 289 5.85 1.80 -12.81
C ILE A 289 5.00 0.84 -13.64
N TRP A 290 3.73 1.14 -13.76
CA TRP A 290 2.76 0.41 -14.57
C TRP A 290 2.60 1.12 -15.91
N ASP A 291 3.24 0.61 -16.95
CA ASP A 291 3.16 1.18 -18.31
C ASP A 291 2.14 0.41 -19.14
N LYS A 292 1.08 1.10 -19.53
CA LYS A 292 -0.01 0.52 -20.33
C LYS A 292 0.42 0.29 -21.79
N GLN A 293 1.30 1.14 -22.31
CA GLN A 293 1.72 1.04 -23.70
C GLN A 293 2.58 -0.22 -23.95
N SER A 294 3.54 -0.47 -23.07
CA SER A 294 4.39 -1.68 -23.16
C SER A 294 3.77 -2.92 -22.54
N GLN A 295 2.66 -2.79 -21.79
CA GLN A 295 2.05 -3.86 -21.00
C GLN A 295 3.06 -4.52 -20.04
N ARG A 296 3.91 -3.69 -19.41
CA ARG A 296 4.96 -4.15 -18.49
C ARG A 296 4.99 -3.31 -17.21
N VAL A 297 5.44 -3.96 -16.16
CA VAL A 297 5.70 -3.31 -14.88
C VAL A 297 7.20 -3.22 -14.68
N TYR A 298 7.68 -2.01 -14.43
CA TYR A 298 9.08 -1.70 -14.19
C TYR A 298 9.29 -1.37 -12.72
N THR A 299 10.41 -1.78 -12.15
CA THR A 299 10.74 -1.49 -10.75
C THR A 299 12.10 -0.83 -10.67
N MET A 300 12.15 0.38 -10.09
CA MET A 300 13.40 1.12 -9.90
C MET A 300 13.41 1.82 -8.54
N ALA A 301 14.58 2.13 -8.01
CA ALA A 301 14.70 3.03 -6.87
C ALA A 301 14.77 4.47 -7.36
N GLU A 302 14.04 5.37 -6.71
CA GLU A 302 14.10 6.79 -7.05
C GLU A 302 15.49 7.35 -6.78
N GLY A 303 16.08 8.02 -7.75
CA GLY A 303 17.47 8.48 -7.73
C GLY A 303 18.48 7.51 -8.35
N CYS A 304 18.05 6.29 -8.71
CA CYS A 304 18.86 5.34 -9.46
C CYS A 304 18.36 5.25 -10.91
N GLU A 305 19.26 5.16 -11.87
CA GLU A 305 18.94 5.13 -13.30
C GLU A 305 19.07 3.72 -13.87
N PHE A 306 18.69 2.70 -13.11
CA PHE A 306 18.69 1.30 -13.52
C PHE A 306 17.51 0.54 -12.92
N TRP A 307 17.17 -0.60 -13.53
CA TRP A 307 16.08 -1.46 -13.08
C TRP A 307 16.53 -2.37 -11.94
N LEU A 308 15.75 -2.45 -10.88
CA LEU A 308 16.01 -3.35 -9.75
C LEU A 308 15.69 -4.80 -10.08
N ARG A 309 14.79 -5.04 -11.00
CA ARG A 309 14.42 -6.35 -11.54
C ARG A 309 14.05 -6.23 -13.00
N ASP A 310 14.10 -7.35 -13.71
CA ASP A 310 13.65 -7.40 -15.10
C ASP A 310 12.17 -7.01 -15.22
N PRO A 311 11.81 -6.21 -16.23
CA PRO A 311 10.43 -5.83 -16.49
C PRO A 311 9.57 -7.06 -16.75
N TYR A 312 8.43 -7.16 -16.06
CA TYR A 312 7.53 -8.29 -16.17
C TYR A 312 6.12 -7.86 -16.55
N SER A 313 5.39 -8.78 -17.17
CA SER A 313 3.97 -8.61 -17.43
C SER A 313 3.18 -9.31 -16.32
N PRO A 314 2.39 -8.58 -15.53
CA PRO A 314 1.55 -9.20 -14.51
C PRO A 314 0.48 -10.08 -15.14
N PRO A 315 0.02 -11.12 -14.44
CA PRO A 315 -1.11 -11.92 -14.90
C PRO A 315 -2.33 -11.00 -15.06
N LYS A 316 -2.96 -11.03 -16.22
CA LYS A 316 -4.16 -10.24 -16.47
C LYS A 316 -5.32 -10.79 -15.65
N VAL A 317 -5.91 -9.94 -14.84
CA VAL A 317 -7.12 -10.25 -14.08
C VAL A 317 -8.27 -9.44 -14.71
N GLY A 318 -9.03 -10.06 -15.60
CA GLY A 318 -10.09 -9.39 -16.36
C GLY A 318 -9.55 -8.46 -17.46
N GLU A 319 -10.32 -7.43 -17.78
CA GLU A 319 -10.01 -6.47 -18.85
C GLU A 319 -9.11 -5.32 -18.38
N ARG A 320 -9.02 -5.09 -17.07
CA ARG A 320 -8.28 -3.98 -16.49
C ARG A 320 -6.79 -4.23 -16.51
N TRP A 321 -6.03 -3.18 -16.88
CA TRP A 321 -4.57 -3.22 -16.79
C TRP A 321 -4.06 -2.87 -15.39
N TYR A 322 -4.63 -1.81 -14.78
CA TYR A 322 -4.18 -1.33 -13.47
C TYR A 322 -4.85 -2.08 -12.33
N PRO A 323 -4.08 -2.50 -11.31
CA PRO A 323 -4.62 -3.13 -10.11
C PRO A 323 -5.20 -2.10 -9.11
N PHE A 324 -5.20 -0.81 -9.48
CA PHE A 324 -5.62 0.28 -8.62
C PHE A 324 -7.09 0.61 -8.84
N PHE A 325 -7.83 0.67 -7.73
CA PHE A 325 -9.21 1.13 -7.67
C PHE A 325 -9.25 2.43 -6.90
N LEU A 326 -9.64 3.49 -7.55
CA LEU A 326 -9.72 4.82 -6.99
C LEU A 326 -11.16 5.11 -6.55
N LEU A 327 -11.31 5.56 -5.30
CA LEU A 327 -12.60 5.92 -4.72
C LEU A 327 -12.61 7.43 -4.45
N PRO A 328 -13.32 8.25 -5.23
CA PRO A 328 -13.41 9.69 -4.97
C PRO A 328 -14.42 9.97 -3.86
N PHE A 329 -14.22 11.07 -3.14
CA PHE A 329 -15.25 11.64 -2.29
C PHE A 329 -16.24 12.45 -3.14
N GLN A 330 -15.72 13.38 -3.92
CA GLN A 330 -16.49 14.20 -4.84
C GLN A 330 -15.66 14.42 -6.11
N THR A 331 -16.31 14.36 -7.25
CA THR A 331 -15.71 14.67 -8.55
C THR A 331 -16.15 16.06 -9.03
N VAL A 332 -15.28 16.72 -9.77
CA VAL A 332 -15.55 18.01 -10.42
C VAL A 332 -15.23 17.86 -11.90
N ASP A 333 -16.12 18.28 -12.75
CA ASP A 333 -15.95 18.19 -14.20
C ASP A 333 -14.68 18.90 -14.66
N GLY A 334 -13.92 18.25 -15.52
CA GLY A 334 -12.67 18.78 -16.07
C GLY A 334 -11.50 18.80 -15.07
N HIS A 335 -11.65 18.21 -13.88
CA HIS A 335 -10.61 18.13 -12.88
C HIS A 335 -10.44 16.71 -12.34
N PHE A 336 -9.22 16.22 -12.37
CA PHE A 336 -8.92 14.90 -11.79
C PHE A 336 -9.15 14.86 -10.27
N VAL A 337 -8.83 15.93 -9.57
CA VAL A 337 -8.94 16.00 -8.11
C VAL A 337 -10.07 16.94 -7.70
N GLY A 338 -11.10 16.39 -7.10
CA GLY A 338 -12.17 17.15 -6.46
C GLY A 338 -11.80 17.63 -5.03
N PRO A 339 -12.68 18.38 -4.37
CA PRO A 339 -12.49 18.76 -2.98
C PRO A 339 -12.72 17.58 -2.05
N SER A 340 -12.04 17.57 -0.91
CA SER A 340 -12.32 16.68 0.22
C SER A 340 -13.38 17.28 1.14
N ILE A 341 -13.90 16.50 2.09
CA ILE A 341 -14.78 17.05 3.12
C ILE A 341 -14.08 18.10 3.98
N VAL A 342 -12.76 17.94 4.17
CA VAL A 342 -11.94 18.89 4.92
C VAL A 342 -11.87 20.23 4.20
N ASP A 343 -11.59 20.22 2.89
CA ASP A 343 -11.55 21.44 2.06
C ASP A 343 -12.88 22.21 2.13
N LEU A 344 -14.00 21.50 2.17
CA LEU A 344 -15.33 22.10 2.23
C LEU A 344 -15.69 22.67 3.62
N THR A 345 -15.11 22.11 4.68
CA THR A 345 -15.48 22.44 6.06
C THR A 345 -14.43 23.28 6.80
N GLU A 346 -13.23 23.45 6.25
CA GLU A 346 -12.14 24.18 6.88
C GLU A 346 -12.53 25.60 7.31
N ARG A 347 -13.14 26.37 6.41
CA ARG A 347 -13.58 27.75 6.72
C ARG A 347 -14.62 27.80 7.84
N LEU A 348 -15.57 26.89 7.83
CA LEU A 348 -16.60 26.80 8.88
C LEU A 348 -15.98 26.45 10.24
N GLN A 349 -14.95 25.61 10.23
CA GLN A 349 -14.20 25.25 11.41
C GLN A 349 -13.45 26.47 11.98
N ASP A 350 -12.81 27.26 11.13
CA ASP A 350 -12.09 28.48 11.53
C ASP A 350 -13.02 29.55 12.06
N GLU A 351 -14.18 29.77 11.41
CA GLU A 351 -15.21 30.67 11.89
C GLU A 351 -15.74 30.25 13.27
N HIS A 352 -16.03 28.95 13.45
CA HIS A 352 -16.48 28.44 14.73
C HIS A 352 -15.45 28.65 15.83
N ASN A 353 -14.18 28.35 15.56
CA ASN A 353 -13.10 28.53 16.53
C ASN A 353 -12.93 30.04 16.88
N SER A 354 -12.93 30.91 15.87
CA SER A 354 -12.81 32.36 16.05
C SER A 354 -13.99 32.96 16.84
N ALA A 355 -15.22 32.52 16.55
CA ALA A 355 -16.39 32.95 17.29
C ALA A 355 -16.32 32.52 18.76
N ARG A 356 -15.87 31.30 19.02
CA ARG A 356 -15.71 30.76 20.37
C ARG A 356 -14.61 31.49 21.16
N ASP A 357 -13.50 31.81 20.52
CA ASP A 357 -12.41 32.58 21.14
C ASP A 357 -12.89 33.98 21.54
N ARG A 358 -13.59 34.68 20.62
CA ARG A 358 -14.18 36.00 20.90
C ARG A 358 -15.23 35.95 22.02
N TYR A 359 -16.05 34.90 22.03
CA TYR A 359 -17.03 34.72 23.10
C TYR A 359 -16.35 34.51 24.47
N ASN A 360 -15.29 33.76 24.53
CA ASN A 360 -14.53 33.52 25.76
C ASN A 360 -13.83 34.82 26.22
N GLU A 361 -13.19 35.55 25.28
CA GLU A 361 -12.60 36.86 25.60
C GLU A 361 -13.64 37.85 26.15
N HIS A 362 -14.82 37.91 25.51
CA HIS A 362 -15.90 38.78 25.98
C HIS A 362 -16.38 38.35 27.37
N ARG A 363 -16.56 37.06 27.61
CA ARG A 363 -16.95 36.54 28.93
C ARG A 363 -15.94 36.90 30.02
N ASP A 364 -14.65 36.89 29.72
CA ASP A 364 -13.60 37.18 30.67
C ASP A 364 -13.44 38.69 30.93
N LEU A 365 -13.81 39.51 29.96
CA LEU A 365 -13.88 40.98 30.13
C LEU A 365 -15.08 41.42 30.97
N ILE A 366 -16.20 40.68 30.92
CA ILE A 366 -17.37 40.95 31.76
C ILE A 366 -17.15 40.33 33.14
N LYS A 367 -16.23 40.90 33.92
CA LYS A 367 -16.16 40.59 35.34
C LYS A 367 -17.29 41.33 36.07
N PRO A 368 -17.96 40.69 37.04
CA PRO A 368 -18.93 41.37 37.86
C PRO A 368 -18.21 42.51 38.63
N GLY A 369 -18.38 43.71 38.14
CA GLY A 369 -17.92 44.91 38.82
C GLY A 369 -18.96 45.38 39.80
N TYR A 370 -18.57 45.70 41.03
CA TYR A 370 -19.43 46.41 41.97
C TYR A 370 -19.27 47.89 41.69
N ILE A 371 -20.36 48.55 41.39
CA ILE A 371 -20.39 50.01 41.34
C ILE A 371 -20.61 50.44 42.79
N ALA A 372 -19.57 50.92 43.45
CA ALA A 372 -19.65 51.53 44.75
C ALA A 372 -19.76 53.06 44.53
N SER A 373 -20.65 53.72 45.29
CA SER A 373 -20.70 55.18 45.28
C SER A 373 -19.40 55.73 45.88
N ALA A 374 -18.88 56.80 45.31
CA ALA A 374 -17.60 57.45 45.73
C ALA A 374 -17.72 58.15 47.11
N GLU A 375 -18.82 57.94 47.83
CA GLU A 375 -19.11 58.57 49.13
C GLU A 375 -19.05 57.57 50.29
N LEU A 376 -18.19 56.55 50.21
CA LEU A 376 -17.88 55.72 51.38
C LEU A 376 -16.43 55.84 51.74
#